data_4f49a85d6ffee732e40e279791b694a8
#
_entry.id   4f49a85d6ffee732e40e279791b694a8
#
_cell.length_a   1.000
_cell.length_b   1.000
_cell.length_c   1.000
_cell.angle_alpha   90.00
_cell.angle_beta   90.00
_cell.angle_gamma   90.00
#
_symmetry.space_group_name_H-M   'P 1'
#
loop_
_entity.id
_entity.type
_entity.pdbx_description
1 polymer ?
#
loop_
_entity_poly.entity_id
_entity_poly.type
_entity_poly.pdbx_seq_one_letter_code
_entity_poly.pdbx_strand_id
1 'polypeptide(L)'
;MNSYKRLWGGAEAPAYVCWGHNNSSALVRVPLYKPDKRRAARIEYRALDPAANPYLALAVLIMAGLDGIEKKRELMPEAEGNVWDLTDRERQVLGIRALPSSLSSAVRGMRESDLVAEALGEEVFAYVVRNKEKEWHEYRRQVTPQEIRQFLKVY
;
A
#
# COMPACT_ATOMS: atom_id res chain seq x y z
N MET A 1 9.22 0.63 9.28
CA MET A 1 8.73 -0.59 9.98
C MET A 1 7.32 -0.42 10.52
N ASN A 2 7.01 0.63 11.27
CA ASN A 2 5.68 0.85 11.83
C ASN A 2 4.59 1.12 10.79
N SER A 3 4.95 1.64 9.62
CA SER A 3 4.03 1.91 8.51
C SER A 3 3.16 0.71 8.14
N TYR A 4 3.73 -0.50 8.14
CA TYR A 4 3.01 -1.73 7.79
C TYR A 4 2.04 -2.19 8.90
N LYS A 5 2.28 -1.80 10.16
CA LYS A 5 1.34 -2.06 11.25
C LYS A 5 0.04 -1.26 11.10
N ARG A 6 0.10 -0.11 10.41
CA ARG A 6 -1.06 0.69 10.08
C ARG A 6 -1.97 0.00 9.04
N LEU A 7 -1.41 -0.81 8.15
CA LEU A 7 -2.09 -1.44 7.02
C LEU A 7 -2.72 -2.82 7.37
N TRP A 8 -2.97 -3.11 8.63
CA TRP A 8 -3.56 -4.40 9.05
C TRP A 8 -5.09 -4.44 9.03
N GLY A 9 -5.75 -3.33 8.68
CA GLY A 9 -7.22 -3.22 8.66
C GLY A 9 -7.84 -2.91 10.01
N GLY A 10 -9.12 -2.54 9.99
CA GLY A 10 -9.89 -2.20 11.20
C GLY A 10 -9.63 -0.82 11.79
N ALA A 11 -8.75 -0.04 11.19
CA ALA A 11 -8.52 1.37 11.49
C ALA A 11 -8.77 2.22 10.25
N GLU A 12 -8.40 3.49 10.24
CA GLU A 12 -8.64 4.39 9.09
C GLU A 12 -7.76 4.11 7.86
N ALA A 13 -6.82 3.18 7.93
CA ALA A 13 -5.92 2.86 6.84
C ALA A 13 -6.36 1.63 6.04
N PRO A 14 -6.18 1.62 4.70
CA PRO A 14 -6.54 0.50 3.87
C PRO A 14 -5.65 -0.71 4.16
N ALA A 15 -6.21 -1.92 4.05
CA ALA A 15 -5.50 -3.19 4.14
C ALA A 15 -5.51 -3.98 2.83
N TYR A 16 -6.33 -3.57 1.87
CA TYR A 16 -6.62 -4.31 0.65
C TYR A 16 -6.53 -3.44 -0.59
N VAL A 17 -6.19 -4.06 -1.73
CA VAL A 17 -6.13 -3.39 -3.04
C VAL A 17 -7.54 -3.35 -3.62
N CYS A 18 -8.19 -2.20 -3.49
CA CYS A 18 -9.52 -1.92 -4.06
C CYS A 18 -9.71 -0.42 -4.23
N TRP A 19 -10.73 -0.03 -4.95
CA TRP A 19 -11.14 1.36 -5.10
C TRP A 19 -12.65 1.51 -4.83
N GLY A 20 -13.10 2.71 -4.53
CA GLY A 20 -14.53 2.98 -4.36
C GLY A 20 -14.84 4.45 -4.15
N HIS A 21 -16.06 4.84 -4.54
CA HIS A 21 -16.62 6.16 -4.29
C HIS A 21 -16.93 6.32 -2.80
N ASN A 22 -16.42 7.38 -2.22
CA ASN A 22 -16.63 7.73 -0.82
C ASN A 22 -16.39 6.60 0.20
N ASN A 23 -15.62 5.58 -0.19
CA ASN A 23 -15.34 4.40 0.62
C ASN A 23 -14.05 4.58 1.44
N SER A 24 -14.18 4.64 2.76
CA SER A 24 -13.06 4.84 3.68
C SER A 24 -12.19 3.58 3.89
N SER A 25 -12.67 2.40 3.54
CA SER A 25 -11.88 1.15 3.58
C SER A 25 -11.06 0.90 2.31
N ALA A 26 -11.34 1.63 1.22
CA ALA A 26 -10.65 1.46 -0.05
C ALA A 26 -9.24 2.04 -0.05
N LEU A 27 -8.33 1.39 -0.80
CA LEU A 27 -6.98 1.89 -1.07
C LEU A 27 -7.00 3.18 -1.87
N VAL A 28 -7.81 3.21 -2.92
CA VAL A 28 -8.04 4.40 -3.74
C VAL A 28 -9.49 4.85 -3.54
N ARG A 29 -9.63 5.96 -2.86
CA ARG A 29 -10.94 6.57 -2.64
C ARG A 29 -11.19 7.65 -3.67
N VAL A 30 -12.38 7.66 -4.25
CA VAL A 30 -12.88 8.74 -5.10
C VAL A 30 -13.88 9.56 -4.27
N PRO A 31 -13.50 10.72 -3.74
CA PRO A 31 -14.42 11.56 -2.96
C PRO A 31 -15.56 12.10 -3.80
N LEU A 32 -16.70 12.32 -3.17
CA LEU A 32 -17.81 13.03 -3.81
C LEU A 32 -17.39 14.47 -4.13
N TYR A 33 -17.73 14.92 -5.32
CA TYR A 33 -17.54 16.31 -5.72
C TYR A 33 -18.80 16.86 -6.38
N LYS A 34 -19.01 18.16 -6.28
CA LYS A 34 -20.13 18.82 -6.95
C LYS A 34 -19.82 18.98 -8.43
N PRO A 35 -20.76 18.69 -9.35
CA PRO A 35 -20.53 18.75 -10.81
C PRO A 35 -20.01 20.09 -11.32
N ASP A 36 -20.40 21.19 -10.67
CA ASP A 36 -19.97 22.57 -10.97
C ASP A 36 -18.56 22.91 -10.47
N LYS A 37 -17.98 22.05 -9.61
CA LYS A 37 -16.63 22.19 -9.04
C LYS A 37 -15.64 21.19 -9.60
N ARG A 38 -15.53 21.08 -10.92
CA ARG A 38 -14.63 20.13 -11.60
C ARG A 38 -13.17 20.16 -11.10
N ARG A 39 -12.69 21.32 -10.65
CA ARG A 39 -11.35 21.47 -10.05
C ARG A 39 -11.18 20.74 -8.72
N ALA A 40 -12.26 20.30 -8.09
CA ALA A 40 -12.23 19.51 -6.86
C ALA A 40 -12.21 17.97 -7.12
N ALA A 41 -12.33 17.56 -8.38
CA ALA A 41 -12.21 16.15 -8.75
C ALA A 41 -10.79 15.65 -8.44
N ARG A 42 -10.72 14.60 -7.63
CA ARG A 42 -9.46 14.00 -7.20
C ARG A 42 -9.65 12.53 -6.85
N ILE A 43 -8.57 11.82 -6.76
CA ILE A 43 -8.48 10.53 -6.09
C ILE A 43 -7.62 10.68 -4.83
N GLU A 44 -7.86 9.85 -3.85
CA GLU A 44 -7.09 9.78 -2.61
C GLU A 44 -6.41 8.40 -2.52
N TYR A 45 -5.10 8.36 -2.71
CA TYR A 45 -4.32 7.16 -2.47
C TYR A 45 -3.96 7.07 -0.97
N ARG A 46 -4.52 6.09 -0.26
CA ARG A 46 -4.59 6.10 1.19
C ARG A 46 -3.55 5.23 1.90
N ALA A 47 -2.73 4.49 1.16
CA ALA A 47 -1.69 3.64 1.78
C ALA A 47 -0.40 4.40 2.13
N LEU A 48 -0.16 5.59 1.57
CA LEU A 48 1.07 6.34 1.83
C LEU A 48 1.20 6.68 3.32
N ASP A 49 2.42 6.43 3.83
CA ASP A 49 2.83 6.86 5.15
C ASP A 49 3.31 8.31 5.11
N PRO A 50 3.00 9.14 6.11
CA PRO A 50 3.51 10.52 6.20
C PRO A 50 5.03 10.62 6.20
N ALA A 51 5.75 9.56 6.59
CA ALA A 51 7.20 9.50 6.56
C ALA A 51 7.77 9.04 5.18
N ALA A 52 6.91 8.75 4.21
CA ALA A 52 7.35 8.40 2.87
C ALA A 52 8.03 9.59 2.18
N ASN A 53 9.07 9.33 1.38
CA ASN A 53 9.65 10.36 0.53
C ASN A 53 8.64 10.79 -0.55
N PRO A 54 8.15 12.04 -0.55
CA PRO A 54 7.07 12.46 -1.44
C PRO A 54 7.50 12.46 -2.91
N TYR A 55 8.76 12.72 -3.21
CA TYR A 55 9.26 12.73 -4.59
C TYR A 55 9.23 11.34 -5.21
N LEU A 56 9.71 10.33 -4.49
CA LEU A 56 9.69 8.94 -4.96
C LEU A 56 8.24 8.42 -5.04
N ALA A 57 7.42 8.73 -4.06
CA ALA A 57 6.02 8.33 -4.04
C ALA A 57 5.22 8.92 -5.21
N LEU A 58 5.39 10.22 -5.47
CA LEU A 58 4.72 10.89 -6.59
C LEU A 58 5.21 10.39 -7.95
N ALA A 59 6.52 10.14 -8.12
CA ALA A 59 7.05 9.58 -9.35
C ALA A 59 6.38 8.25 -9.70
N VAL A 60 6.29 7.33 -8.71
CA VAL A 60 5.65 6.02 -8.93
C VAL A 60 4.14 6.15 -9.17
N LEU A 61 3.45 7.03 -8.44
CA LEU A 61 2.00 7.23 -8.60
C LEU A 61 1.66 7.83 -9.96
N ILE A 62 2.43 8.81 -10.43
CA ILE A 62 2.24 9.42 -11.75
C ILE A 62 2.49 8.38 -12.84
N MET A 63 3.59 7.64 -12.76
CA MET A 63 3.91 6.58 -13.71
C MET A 63 2.82 5.51 -13.74
N ALA A 64 2.31 5.08 -12.59
CA ALA A 64 1.21 4.12 -12.51
C ALA A 64 -0.07 4.64 -13.17
N GLY A 65 -0.38 5.93 -12.99
CA GLY A 65 -1.52 6.58 -13.64
C GLY A 65 -1.37 6.65 -15.16
N LEU A 66 -0.20 7.01 -15.64
CA LEU A 66 0.11 7.07 -17.09
C LEU A 66 0.06 5.68 -17.73
N ASP A 67 0.68 4.67 -17.09
CA ASP A 67 0.63 3.28 -17.55
C ASP A 67 -0.82 2.77 -17.65
N GLY A 68 -1.66 3.14 -16.68
CA GLY A 68 -3.09 2.79 -16.71
C GLY A 68 -3.85 3.40 -17.89
N ILE A 69 -3.56 4.66 -18.22
CA ILE A 69 -4.17 5.38 -19.35
C ILE A 69 -3.64 4.83 -20.68
N GLU A 70 -2.35 4.69 -20.84
CA GLU A 70 -1.71 4.24 -22.07
C GLU A 70 -2.11 2.81 -22.43
N LYS A 71 -2.10 1.91 -21.45
CA LYS A 71 -2.47 0.50 -21.62
C LYS A 71 -3.98 0.27 -21.54
N LYS A 72 -4.79 1.32 -21.34
CA LYS A 72 -6.26 1.23 -21.18
C LYS A 72 -6.66 0.12 -20.21
N ARG A 73 -6.01 0.09 -19.04
CA ARG A 73 -6.25 -0.94 -18.03
C ARG A 73 -7.67 -0.86 -17.51
N GLU A 74 -8.36 -1.99 -17.52
CA GLU A 74 -9.69 -2.09 -16.92
C GLU A 74 -9.59 -2.07 -15.40
N LEU A 75 -10.51 -1.35 -14.78
CA LEU A 75 -10.63 -1.34 -13.32
C LEU A 75 -11.34 -2.60 -12.84
N MET A 76 -10.90 -3.12 -11.71
CA MET A 76 -11.67 -4.11 -10.97
C MET A 76 -13.03 -3.52 -10.55
N PRO A 77 -14.05 -4.34 -10.24
CA PRO A 77 -15.31 -3.85 -9.71
C PRO A 77 -15.12 -2.94 -8.51
N GLU A 78 -15.99 -1.93 -8.39
CA GLU A 78 -15.98 -1.01 -7.27
C GLU A 78 -16.30 -1.72 -5.96
N ALA A 79 -15.60 -1.38 -4.90
CA ALA A 79 -15.92 -1.84 -3.56
C ALA A 79 -17.01 -0.96 -2.95
N GLU A 80 -18.26 -1.41 -3.02
CA GLU A 80 -19.43 -0.64 -2.56
C GLU A 80 -19.57 -0.60 -1.03
N GLY A 81 -19.09 -1.64 -0.33
CA GLY A 81 -19.20 -1.79 1.11
C GLY A 81 -17.87 -1.69 1.86
N ASN A 82 -17.95 -1.86 3.17
CA ASN A 82 -16.77 -1.92 4.02
C ASN A 82 -15.96 -3.19 3.75
N VAL A 83 -14.80 -3.07 3.11
CA VAL A 83 -13.95 -4.19 2.72
C VAL A 83 -13.36 -4.94 3.91
N TRP A 84 -13.30 -4.31 5.07
CA TRP A 84 -12.80 -4.97 6.29
C TRP A 84 -13.77 -6.02 6.83
N ASP A 85 -15.08 -5.86 6.57
CA ASP A 85 -16.12 -6.77 7.05
C ASP A 85 -16.26 -8.02 6.18
N LEU A 86 -15.64 -8.02 4.98
CA LEU A 86 -15.65 -9.18 4.08
C LEU A 86 -14.80 -10.32 4.65
N THR A 87 -15.26 -11.54 4.46
CA THR A 87 -14.46 -12.74 4.70
C THR A 87 -13.34 -12.90 3.67
N ASP A 88 -12.33 -13.70 3.97
CA ASP A 88 -11.25 -14.00 3.01
C ASP A 88 -11.77 -14.61 1.72
N ARG A 89 -12.80 -15.46 1.80
CA ARG A 89 -13.45 -16.07 0.65
C ARG A 89 -14.15 -15.04 -0.24
N GLU A 90 -14.86 -14.09 0.34
CA GLU A 90 -15.54 -13.01 -0.41
C GLU A 90 -14.50 -12.12 -1.09
N ARG A 91 -13.43 -11.73 -0.38
CA ARG A 91 -12.33 -10.97 -0.99
C ARG A 91 -11.69 -11.71 -2.16
N GLN A 92 -11.46 -13.01 -2.02
CA GLN A 92 -10.90 -13.82 -3.10
C GLN A 92 -11.81 -13.88 -4.33
N VAL A 93 -13.13 -14.05 -4.14
CA VAL A 93 -14.13 -14.05 -5.23
C VAL A 93 -14.15 -12.69 -5.96
N LEU A 94 -14.02 -11.59 -5.22
CA LEU A 94 -13.97 -10.23 -5.76
C LEU A 94 -12.61 -9.83 -6.34
N GLY A 95 -11.61 -10.70 -6.27
CA GLY A 95 -10.26 -10.40 -6.73
C GLY A 95 -9.51 -9.39 -5.86
N ILE A 96 -10.00 -9.10 -4.66
CA ILE A 96 -9.42 -8.14 -3.72
C ILE A 96 -8.22 -8.76 -3.01
N ARG A 97 -7.02 -8.25 -3.29
CA ARG A 97 -5.76 -8.71 -2.70
C ARG A 97 -5.37 -7.89 -1.48
N ALA A 98 -4.71 -8.51 -0.51
CA ALA A 98 -4.15 -7.80 0.63
C ALA A 98 -2.95 -6.93 0.21
N LEU A 99 -2.79 -5.79 0.88
CA LEU A 99 -1.56 -5.00 0.83
C LEU A 99 -0.41 -5.73 1.56
N PRO A 100 0.85 -5.39 1.26
CA PRO A 100 1.99 -5.95 2.00
C PRO A 100 1.84 -5.68 3.51
N SER A 101 1.95 -6.72 4.32
CA SER A 101 1.84 -6.64 5.79
C SER A 101 3.20 -6.42 6.49
N SER A 102 4.29 -6.40 5.73
CA SER A 102 5.64 -6.20 6.25
C SER A 102 6.54 -5.50 5.25
N LEU A 103 7.64 -4.91 5.74
CA LEU A 103 8.67 -4.33 4.87
C LEU A 103 9.25 -5.38 3.92
N SER A 104 9.45 -6.60 4.38
CA SER A 104 9.98 -7.70 3.54
C SER A 104 9.05 -8.01 2.37
N SER A 105 7.74 -8.15 2.62
CA SER A 105 6.78 -8.42 1.55
C SER A 105 6.66 -7.25 0.57
N ALA A 106 6.75 -6.01 1.06
CA ALA A 106 6.73 -4.83 0.21
C ALA A 106 7.98 -4.72 -0.68
N VAL A 107 9.16 -4.96 -0.13
CA VAL A 107 10.41 -4.96 -0.90
C VAL A 107 10.41 -6.03 -1.97
N ARG A 108 9.88 -7.21 -1.67
CA ARG A 108 9.70 -8.27 -2.67
C ARG A 108 8.80 -7.82 -3.82
N GLY A 109 7.61 -7.28 -3.51
CA GLY A 109 6.71 -6.75 -4.53
C GLY A 109 7.32 -5.59 -5.34
N MET A 110 8.14 -4.75 -4.70
CA MET A 110 8.88 -3.70 -5.40
C MET A 110 9.88 -4.29 -6.40
N ARG A 111 10.64 -5.32 -6.03
CA ARG A 111 11.64 -5.97 -6.90
C ARG A 111 11.01 -6.63 -8.14
N GLU A 112 9.79 -7.10 -8.02
CA GLU A 112 9.02 -7.76 -9.08
C GLU A 112 8.27 -6.77 -9.98
N SER A 113 8.39 -5.45 -9.73
CA SER A 113 7.64 -4.42 -10.46
C SER A 113 8.51 -3.67 -11.45
N ASP A 114 8.38 -3.98 -12.73
CA ASP A 114 9.03 -3.24 -13.82
C ASP A 114 8.61 -1.77 -13.82
N LEU A 115 7.33 -1.49 -13.54
CA LEU A 115 6.81 -0.13 -13.46
C LEU A 115 7.53 0.72 -12.39
N VAL A 116 7.78 0.16 -11.22
CA VAL A 116 8.50 0.87 -10.15
C VAL A 116 9.97 1.06 -10.52
N ALA A 117 10.58 0.06 -11.16
CA ALA A 117 11.95 0.17 -11.64
C ALA A 117 12.09 1.27 -12.70
N GLU A 118 11.17 1.34 -13.65
CA GLU A 118 11.12 2.37 -14.67
C GLU A 118 10.88 3.77 -14.07
N ALA A 119 9.92 3.89 -13.14
CA ALA A 119 9.57 5.16 -12.50
C ALA A 119 10.71 5.78 -11.69
N LEU A 120 11.54 4.96 -11.06
CA LEU A 120 12.65 5.42 -10.19
C LEU A 120 13.99 5.48 -10.92
N GLY A 121 14.13 4.77 -12.04
CA GLY A 121 15.41 4.53 -12.69
C GLY A 121 16.29 3.54 -11.91
N GLU A 122 17.25 2.93 -12.63
CA GLU A 122 18.05 1.80 -12.12
C GLU A 122 18.79 2.11 -10.81
N GLU A 123 19.45 3.26 -10.75
CA GLU A 123 20.28 3.62 -9.58
C GLU A 123 19.45 3.82 -8.32
N VAL A 124 18.37 4.61 -8.40
CA VAL A 124 17.50 4.91 -7.27
C VAL A 124 16.74 3.66 -6.84
N PHE A 125 16.25 2.88 -7.79
CA PHE A 125 15.57 1.61 -7.52
C PHE A 125 16.48 0.64 -6.76
N ALA A 126 17.68 0.38 -7.26
CA ALA A 126 18.66 -0.50 -6.61
C ALA A 126 19.06 -0.01 -5.22
N TYR A 127 19.24 1.31 -5.07
CA TYR A 127 19.55 1.92 -3.79
C TYR A 127 18.43 1.70 -2.76
N VAL A 128 17.18 1.98 -3.14
CA VAL A 128 16.02 1.84 -2.23
C VAL A 128 15.84 0.38 -1.82
N VAL A 129 15.89 -0.56 -2.77
CA VAL A 129 15.78 -1.99 -2.49
C VAL A 129 16.83 -2.43 -1.49
N ARG A 130 18.12 -2.18 -1.78
CA ARG A 130 19.23 -2.57 -0.92
C ARG A 130 19.12 -1.97 0.49
N ASN A 131 18.74 -0.69 0.58
CA ASN A 131 18.60 0.00 1.86
C ASN A 131 17.46 -0.59 2.70
N LYS A 132 16.32 -0.87 2.07
CA LYS A 132 15.17 -1.45 2.77
C LYS A 132 15.34 -2.93 3.14
N GLU A 133 16.10 -3.68 2.37
CA GLU A 133 16.53 -5.03 2.75
C GLU A 133 17.45 -5.00 3.98
N LYS A 134 18.42 -4.09 4.01
CA LYS A 134 19.28 -3.89 5.17
C LYS A 134 18.48 -3.52 6.42
N GLU A 135 17.57 -2.54 6.31
CA GLU A 135 16.67 -2.13 7.40
C GLU A 135 15.85 -3.31 7.94
N TRP A 136 15.32 -4.15 7.05
CA TRP A 136 14.59 -5.36 7.44
C TRP A 136 15.48 -6.36 8.17
N HIS A 137 16.68 -6.62 7.65
CA HIS A 137 17.63 -7.54 8.28
C HIS A 137 18.06 -7.08 9.68
N GLU A 138 18.30 -5.80 9.86
CA GLU A 138 18.63 -5.22 11.15
C GLU A 138 17.46 -5.35 12.14
N TYR A 139 16.26 -5.00 11.70
CA TYR A 139 15.06 -5.06 12.53
C TYR A 139 14.76 -6.48 13.03
N ARG A 140 14.74 -7.48 12.15
CA ARG A 140 14.36 -8.85 12.50
C ARG A 140 15.34 -9.55 13.45
N ARG A 141 16.51 -8.98 13.66
CA ARG A 141 17.54 -9.51 14.59
C ARG A 141 17.43 -8.90 15.98
N GLN A 142 16.60 -7.89 16.16
CA GLN A 142 16.42 -7.24 17.44
C GLN A 142 15.49 -8.07 18.31
N VAL A 143 15.91 -8.33 19.54
CA VAL A 143 15.04 -8.86 20.59
C VAL A 143 14.32 -7.69 21.24
N THR A 144 13.01 -7.67 21.16
CA THR A 144 12.21 -6.55 21.63
C THR A 144 11.91 -6.66 23.13
N PRO A 145 11.70 -5.53 23.84
CA PRO A 145 11.26 -5.55 25.23
C PRO A 145 9.96 -6.33 25.44
N GLN A 146 9.10 -6.41 24.45
CA GLN A 146 7.86 -7.18 24.50
C GLN A 146 8.16 -8.68 24.51
N GLU A 147 9.03 -9.16 23.62
CA GLU A 147 9.45 -10.57 23.58
C GLU A 147 10.10 -10.98 24.90
N ILE A 148 10.98 -10.12 25.44
CA ILE A 148 11.60 -10.36 26.76
C ILE A 148 10.53 -10.49 27.84
N ARG A 149 9.56 -9.57 27.92
CA ARG A 149 8.49 -9.62 28.91
C ARG A 149 7.59 -10.84 28.77
N GLN A 150 7.32 -11.27 27.54
CA GLN A 150 6.40 -12.35 27.26
C GLN A 150 7.05 -13.73 27.45
N PHE A 151 8.30 -13.90 27.06
CA PHE A 151 8.94 -15.21 26.97
C PHE A 151 9.98 -15.47 28.05
N LEU A 152 10.67 -14.46 28.60
CA LEU A 152 11.71 -14.66 29.62
C LEU A 152 11.17 -15.23 30.95
N LYS A 153 9.87 -15.08 31.24
CA LYS A 153 9.24 -15.63 32.45
C LYS A 153 8.82 -17.11 32.32
N VAL A 154 9.01 -17.70 31.13
CA VAL A 154 8.60 -19.08 30.84
C VAL A 154 9.77 -20.06 31.00
N TYR A 155 10.98 -19.52 31.16
CA TYR A 155 12.23 -20.22 31.44
C TYR A 155 12.81 -19.70 32.73
#